data_c49d496f7a5a23c895656888735d45b9
#
_entry.id   c49d496f7a5a23c895656888735d45b9
#
_cell.length_a   1.000
_cell.length_b   1.000
_cell.length_c   1.000
_cell.angle_alpha   90.00
_cell.angle_beta   90.00
_cell.angle_gamma   90.00
#
_symmetry.space_group_name_H-M   'P 1'
#
loop_
_entity.id
_entity.type
_entity.pdbx_description
1 polymer ?
#
loop_
_entity_poly.entity_id
_entity_poly.type
_entity_poly.pdbx_seq_one_letter_code
_entity_poly.pdbx_strand_id
1 'polypeptide(L)'
;VIDIATYPTYQVFLGIVLAVVACVALFPLWIKMLRYRNIGQQVRADGPQGHLIKQGTPTMGGVLIILVVTAIYVLMGNFGRLSLLALAAVIACGALGFLDDWSKVARERSLGLTPRIKIAGQGAIALLFGLLAVNWGHVSSEVLIPMTGVSLDLGVYTSIFQLGSYAIVVPWLYLGLVFLMMISTTNTVNLSDGLDGLAAGTITIVMLAYAGIAFRQDHLDIALLAAAAAGACVGFLWYNSHPADIFMGDTGSLGLGAGLAALAIITKTELLFVLIGGIYVIQGLSVILQVASYKLTGKRIFKMAPIHHHFEMLGWSETKVMVRFWVVTGILAGAGFALYFVGTVRG
;
A
#
# COMPACT_ATOMS: atom_id res chain seq x y z
N VAL A 1 11.48 -38.77 -2.93
CA VAL A 1 10.61 -37.69 -3.44
C VAL A 1 10.66 -36.60 -2.40
N ILE A 2 11.23 -35.44 -2.73
CA ILE A 2 11.26 -34.28 -1.85
C ILE A 2 9.80 -33.76 -1.78
N ASP A 3 9.20 -33.80 -0.59
CA ASP A 3 7.87 -33.23 -0.39
C ASP A 3 7.98 -31.70 -0.42
N ILE A 4 7.76 -31.14 -1.58
CA ILE A 4 7.90 -29.70 -1.88
C ILE A 4 6.96 -28.87 -1.00
N ALA A 5 5.82 -29.45 -0.56
CA ALA A 5 4.86 -28.78 0.30
C ALA A 5 5.40 -28.50 1.72
N THR A 6 6.48 -29.18 2.14
CA THR A 6 7.08 -28.98 3.47
C THR A 6 8.07 -27.83 3.57
N TYR A 7 8.43 -27.19 2.43
CA TYR A 7 9.36 -26.06 2.44
C TYR A 7 8.60 -24.72 2.43
N PRO A 8 8.61 -23.95 3.52
CA PRO A 8 7.90 -22.67 3.63
C PRO A 8 8.31 -21.65 2.55
N THR A 9 9.60 -21.63 2.18
CA THR A 9 10.13 -20.77 1.10
C THR A 9 9.48 -21.04 -0.24
N TYR A 10 9.19 -22.32 -0.54
CA TYR A 10 8.55 -22.71 -1.79
C TYR A 10 7.16 -22.08 -1.94
N GLN A 11 6.35 -22.08 -0.86
CA GLN A 11 5.00 -21.49 -0.89
C GLN A 11 5.04 -19.99 -1.19
N VAL A 12 5.98 -19.26 -0.58
CA VAL A 12 6.13 -17.81 -0.79
C VAL A 12 6.55 -17.52 -2.25
N PHE A 13 7.58 -18.20 -2.76
CA PHE A 13 8.02 -18.03 -4.15
C PHE A 13 6.97 -18.46 -5.17
N LEU A 14 6.30 -19.58 -4.94
CA LEU A 14 5.20 -20.03 -5.80
C LEU A 14 4.06 -19.02 -5.80
N GLY A 15 3.72 -18.42 -4.65
CA GLY A 15 2.73 -17.36 -4.54
C GLY A 15 3.06 -16.15 -5.41
N ILE A 16 4.33 -15.72 -5.44
CA ILE A 16 4.78 -14.65 -6.34
C ILE A 16 4.55 -15.05 -7.80
N VAL A 17 5.06 -16.21 -8.20
CA VAL A 17 4.99 -16.67 -9.60
C VAL A 17 3.55 -16.83 -10.07
N LEU A 18 2.70 -17.45 -9.26
CA LEU A 18 1.29 -17.62 -9.59
C LEU A 18 0.56 -16.29 -9.70
N ALA A 19 0.85 -15.32 -8.82
CA ALA A 19 0.27 -13.98 -8.89
C ALA A 19 0.72 -13.23 -10.16
N VAL A 20 2.01 -13.30 -10.52
CA VAL A 20 2.51 -12.73 -11.79
C VAL A 20 1.79 -13.35 -12.98
N VAL A 21 1.79 -14.69 -13.08
CA VAL A 21 1.18 -15.42 -14.20
C VAL A 21 -0.32 -15.12 -14.31
N ALA A 22 -1.03 -15.14 -13.17
CA ALA A 22 -2.45 -14.83 -13.14
C ALA A 22 -2.74 -13.41 -13.64
N CYS A 23 -1.99 -12.41 -13.17
CA CYS A 23 -2.15 -11.04 -13.64
C CYS A 23 -1.82 -10.91 -15.13
N VAL A 24 -0.68 -11.43 -15.60
CA VAL A 24 -0.30 -11.36 -17.02
C VAL A 24 -1.34 -12.03 -17.91
N ALA A 25 -1.94 -13.15 -17.48
CA ALA A 25 -2.97 -13.85 -18.25
C ALA A 25 -4.34 -13.16 -18.22
N LEU A 26 -4.73 -12.55 -17.10
CA LEU A 26 -6.08 -12.00 -16.91
C LEU A 26 -6.21 -10.53 -17.33
N PHE A 27 -5.14 -9.73 -17.24
CA PHE A 27 -5.19 -8.30 -17.61
C PHE A 27 -5.66 -8.04 -19.05
N PRO A 28 -5.27 -8.80 -20.08
CA PRO A 28 -5.81 -8.55 -21.44
C PRO A 28 -7.31 -8.63 -21.52
N LEU A 29 -7.92 -9.60 -20.82
CA LEU A 29 -9.38 -9.75 -20.77
C LEU A 29 -10.01 -8.60 -19.98
N TRP A 30 -9.39 -8.20 -18.86
CA TRP A 30 -9.85 -7.09 -18.05
C TRP A 30 -9.79 -5.77 -18.81
N ILE A 31 -8.69 -5.45 -19.48
CA ILE A 31 -8.51 -4.26 -20.31
C ILE A 31 -9.54 -4.23 -21.43
N LYS A 32 -9.75 -5.36 -22.12
CA LYS A 32 -10.77 -5.48 -23.19
C LYS A 32 -12.17 -5.19 -22.65
N MET A 33 -12.51 -5.73 -21.49
CA MET A 33 -13.80 -5.48 -20.84
C MET A 33 -13.97 -4.01 -20.46
N LEU A 34 -12.95 -3.37 -19.86
CA LEU A 34 -12.99 -1.97 -19.48
C LEU A 34 -13.14 -1.05 -20.71
N ARG A 35 -12.41 -1.33 -21.79
CA ARG A 35 -12.54 -0.60 -23.08
C ARG A 35 -13.94 -0.75 -23.67
N TYR A 36 -14.51 -1.97 -23.65
CA TYR A 36 -15.87 -2.21 -24.12
C TYR A 36 -16.93 -1.43 -23.33
N ARG A 37 -16.68 -1.24 -22.03
CA ARG A 37 -17.57 -0.47 -21.13
C ARG A 37 -17.27 1.03 -21.11
N ASN A 38 -16.32 1.52 -21.92
CA ASN A 38 -15.84 2.91 -21.93
C ASN A 38 -15.37 3.40 -20.54
N ILE A 39 -14.79 2.49 -19.74
CA ILE A 39 -14.26 2.81 -18.42
C ILE A 39 -12.81 3.27 -18.61
N GLY A 40 -12.60 4.59 -18.70
CA GLY A 40 -11.30 5.22 -18.89
C GLY A 40 -11.10 6.41 -17.97
N GLN A 41 -9.84 6.77 -17.74
CA GLN A 41 -9.49 7.88 -16.86
C GLN A 41 -9.86 9.22 -17.47
N GLN A 42 -10.48 10.07 -16.65
CA GLN A 42 -10.69 11.49 -16.93
C GLN A 42 -9.51 12.28 -16.38
N VAL A 43 -8.69 12.86 -17.28
CA VAL A 43 -7.50 13.62 -16.89
C VAL A 43 -7.90 15.03 -16.46
N ARG A 44 -7.26 15.55 -15.40
CA ARG A 44 -7.44 16.92 -14.94
C ARG A 44 -6.74 17.90 -15.87
N ALA A 45 -7.41 19.03 -16.17
CA ALA A 45 -6.86 20.07 -17.04
C ALA A 45 -5.68 20.85 -16.42
N ASP A 46 -5.56 20.84 -15.10
CA ASP A 46 -4.54 21.55 -14.31
C ASP A 46 -3.25 20.74 -14.06
N GLY A 47 -3.17 19.52 -14.60
CA GLY A 47 -1.98 18.67 -14.57
C GLY A 47 -0.93 19.01 -15.63
N PRO A 48 0.24 18.28 -15.63
CA PRO A 48 1.23 18.41 -16.69
C PRO A 48 0.62 18.13 -18.07
N GLN A 49 0.90 18.98 -19.06
CA GLN A 49 0.28 18.88 -20.40
C GLN A 49 0.54 17.51 -21.09
N GLY A 50 1.67 16.86 -20.80
CA GLY A 50 1.97 15.51 -21.29
C GLY A 50 0.96 14.43 -20.83
N HIS A 51 0.21 14.67 -19.76
CA HIS A 51 -0.77 13.71 -19.24
C HIS A 51 -2.10 13.74 -20.02
N LEU A 52 -2.35 14.75 -20.86
CA LEU A 52 -3.56 14.80 -21.70
C LEU A 52 -3.61 13.65 -22.71
N ILE A 53 -2.45 13.12 -23.12
CA ILE A 53 -2.35 11.96 -24.02
C ILE A 53 -2.89 10.68 -23.36
N LYS A 54 -2.92 10.64 -22.01
CA LYS A 54 -3.39 9.49 -21.22
C LYS A 54 -4.92 9.44 -21.04
N GLN A 55 -5.65 10.42 -21.59
CA GLN A 55 -7.11 10.45 -21.52
C GLN A 55 -7.72 9.24 -22.22
N GLY A 56 -8.64 8.57 -21.55
CA GLY A 56 -9.29 7.36 -22.08
C GLY A 56 -8.54 6.06 -21.84
N THR A 57 -7.31 6.09 -21.30
CA THR A 57 -6.64 4.87 -20.84
C THR A 57 -7.51 4.18 -19.77
N PRO A 58 -7.78 2.86 -19.89
CA PRO A 58 -8.52 2.10 -18.89
C PRO A 58 -7.98 2.33 -17.47
N THR A 59 -8.87 2.42 -16.49
CA THR A 59 -8.51 2.54 -15.07
C THR A 59 -9.14 1.39 -14.27
N MET A 60 -8.93 1.34 -12.94
CA MET A 60 -9.39 0.26 -12.06
C MET A 60 -8.63 -1.07 -12.23
N GLY A 61 -7.35 -1.02 -12.61
CA GLY A 61 -6.46 -2.19 -12.61
C GLY A 61 -6.31 -2.81 -11.21
N GLY A 62 -6.42 -1.98 -10.18
CA GLY A 62 -6.37 -2.41 -8.77
C GLY A 62 -7.43 -3.45 -8.38
N VAL A 63 -8.58 -3.48 -9.04
CA VAL A 63 -9.61 -4.51 -8.81
C VAL A 63 -9.03 -5.90 -9.09
N LEU A 64 -8.40 -6.08 -10.25
CA LEU A 64 -7.83 -7.37 -10.62
C LEU A 64 -6.62 -7.73 -9.73
N ILE A 65 -5.79 -6.75 -9.36
CA ILE A 65 -4.68 -6.97 -8.42
C ILE A 65 -5.21 -7.55 -7.11
N ILE A 66 -6.20 -6.90 -6.47
CA ILE A 66 -6.76 -7.35 -5.18
C ILE A 66 -7.45 -8.72 -5.32
N LEU A 67 -8.16 -8.97 -6.42
CA LEU A 67 -8.77 -10.28 -6.68
C LEU A 67 -7.72 -11.37 -6.79
N VAL A 68 -6.63 -11.14 -7.53
CA VAL A 68 -5.53 -12.12 -7.66
C VAL A 68 -4.86 -12.36 -6.31
N VAL A 69 -4.52 -11.30 -5.55
CA VAL A 69 -3.94 -11.43 -4.21
C VAL A 69 -4.85 -12.26 -3.30
N THR A 70 -6.14 -11.96 -3.30
CA THR A 70 -7.14 -12.69 -2.51
C THR A 70 -7.23 -14.15 -2.94
N ALA A 71 -7.26 -14.43 -4.25
CA ALA A 71 -7.33 -15.78 -4.77
C ALA A 71 -6.09 -16.62 -4.40
N ILE A 72 -4.89 -16.07 -4.56
CA ILE A 72 -3.65 -16.74 -4.16
C ILE A 72 -3.64 -17.04 -2.67
N TYR A 73 -4.05 -16.06 -1.84
CA TYR A 73 -4.13 -16.26 -0.40
C TYR A 73 -5.16 -17.34 -0.03
N VAL A 74 -6.34 -17.35 -0.64
CA VAL A 74 -7.38 -18.35 -0.40
C VAL A 74 -6.93 -19.77 -0.82
N LEU A 75 -6.15 -19.87 -1.91
CA LEU A 75 -5.68 -21.16 -2.43
C LEU A 75 -4.50 -21.74 -1.63
N MET A 76 -3.66 -20.90 -1.03
CA MET A 76 -2.37 -21.32 -0.48
C MET A 76 -2.16 -20.92 0.99
N GLY A 77 -2.98 -20.04 1.56
CA GLY A 77 -2.84 -19.56 2.93
C GLY A 77 -3.52 -20.47 3.95
N ASN A 78 -3.09 -20.36 5.20
CA ASN A 78 -3.64 -21.12 6.34
C ASN A 78 -4.69 -20.34 7.14
N PHE A 79 -5.11 -19.16 6.66
CA PHE A 79 -6.13 -18.32 7.28
C PHE A 79 -5.82 -17.87 8.71
N GLY A 80 -4.55 -17.54 8.98
CA GLY A 80 -4.12 -16.97 10.24
C GLY A 80 -4.84 -15.65 10.56
N ARG A 81 -5.09 -15.37 11.84
CA ARG A 81 -5.83 -14.15 12.26
C ARG A 81 -5.18 -12.86 11.74
N LEU A 82 -3.86 -12.77 11.83
CA LEU A 82 -3.11 -11.57 11.41
C LEU A 82 -3.14 -11.38 9.89
N SER A 83 -2.98 -12.43 9.12
CA SER A 83 -3.05 -12.37 7.67
C SER A 83 -4.46 -12.08 7.16
N LEU A 84 -5.49 -12.62 7.82
CA LEU A 84 -6.89 -12.27 7.54
C LEU A 84 -7.17 -10.78 7.83
N LEU A 85 -6.62 -10.23 8.92
CA LEU A 85 -6.72 -8.80 9.22
C LEU A 85 -6.05 -7.93 8.15
N ALA A 86 -4.83 -8.32 7.72
CA ALA A 86 -4.13 -7.60 6.66
C ALA A 86 -4.91 -7.65 5.35
N LEU A 87 -5.41 -8.84 4.96
CA LEU A 87 -6.23 -8.99 3.75
C LEU A 87 -7.54 -8.21 3.85
N ALA A 88 -8.20 -8.22 5.02
CA ALA A 88 -9.42 -7.44 5.25
C ALA A 88 -9.17 -5.93 5.10
N ALA A 89 -8.03 -5.42 5.59
CA ALA A 89 -7.63 -4.01 5.40
C ALA A 89 -7.43 -3.67 3.90
N VAL A 90 -6.76 -4.56 3.15
CA VAL A 90 -6.58 -4.43 1.69
C VAL A 90 -7.94 -4.36 0.99
N ILE A 91 -8.83 -5.30 1.28
CA ILE A 91 -10.15 -5.39 0.66
C ILE A 91 -11.02 -4.19 1.04
N ALA A 92 -11.05 -3.79 2.32
CA ALA A 92 -11.89 -2.70 2.80
C ALA A 92 -11.46 -1.34 2.20
N CYS A 93 -10.14 -1.03 2.22
CA CYS A 93 -9.64 0.19 1.59
C CYS A 93 -9.72 0.12 0.05
N GLY A 94 -9.53 -1.07 -0.53
CA GLY A 94 -9.76 -1.31 -1.95
C GLY A 94 -11.22 -1.07 -2.35
N ALA A 95 -12.18 -1.53 -1.55
CA ALA A 95 -13.60 -1.27 -1.77
C ALA A 95 -13.95 0.22 -1.69
N LEU A 96 -13.36 0.94 -0.72
CA LEU A 96 -13.49 2.40 -0.64
C LEU A 96 -12.92 3.08 -1.89
N GLY A 97 -11.75 2.63 -2.36
CA GLY A 97 -11.15 3.10 -3.61
C GLY A 97 -12.01 2.76 -4.84
N PHE A 98 -12.62 1.57 -4.87
CA PHE A 98 -13.55 1.18 -5.92
C PHE A 98 -14.77 2.10 -5.98
N LEU A 99 -15.34 2.48 -4.84
CA LEU A 99 -16.44 3.44 -4.78
C LEU A 99 -16.02 4.81 -5.31
N ASP A 100 -14.78 5.22 -5.05
CA ASP A 100 -14.22 6.46 -5.59
C ASP A 100 -14.06 6.39 -7.11
N ASP A 101 -13.40 5.34 -7.62
CA ASP A 101 -13.18 5.12 -9.05
C ASP A 101 -14.51 4.97 -9.81
N TRP A 102 -15.45 4.18 -9.26
CA TRP A 102 -16.79 4.02 -9.83
C TRP A 102 -17.55 5.33 -9.88
N SER A 103 -17.44 6.16 -8.82
CA SER A 103 -18.08 7.48 -8.79
C SER A 103 -17.53 8.42 -9.88
N LYS A 104 -16.22 8.35 -10.20
CA LYS A 104 -15.61 9.10 -11.31
C LYS A 104 -16.16 8.65 -12.66
N VAL A 105 -16.21 7.32 -12.88
CA VAL A 105 -16.72 6.73 -14.13
C VAL A 105 -18.20 7.02 -14.31
N ALA A 106 -19.03 6.74 -13.30
CA ALA A 106 -20.48 6.88 -13.41
C ALA A 106 -20.95 8.34 -13.59
N ARG A 107 -20.14 9.32 -13.15
CA ARG A 107 -20.46 10.75 -13.28
C ARG A 107 -19.68 11.44 -14.37
N GLU A 108 -18.85 10.72 -15.11
CA GLU A 108 -17.95 11.26 -16.15
C GLU A 108 -17.13 12.47 -15.66
N ARG A 109 -16.61 12.40 -14.43
CA ARG A 109 -15.86 13.47 -13.77
C ARG A 109 -14.51 12.99 -13.30
N SER A 110 -13.53 13.92 -13.23
CA SER A 110 -12.24 13.64 -12.60
C SER A 110 -12.29 13.60 -11.06
N LEU A 111 -13.42 14.01 -10.44
CA LEU A 111 -13.64 14.03 -9.00
C LEU A 111 -14.57 12.88 -8.58
N GLY A 112 -14.05 11.97 -7.75
CA GLY A 112 -14.80 10.86 -7.14
C GLY A 112 -15.51 11.28 -5.84
N LEU A 113 -15.23 10.56 -4.76
CA LEU A 113 -15.70 10.88 -3.43
C LEU A 113 -15.10 12.19 -2.92
N THR A 114 -15.84 12.92 -2.10
CA THR A 114 -15.26 14.12 -1.47
C THR A 114 -14.11 13.72 -0.54
N PRO A 115 -13.06 14.55 -0.39
CA PRO A 115 -11.93 14.24 0.49
C PRO A 115 -12.36 13.91 1.92
N ARG A 116 -13.42 14.55 2.43
CA ARG A 116 -13.96 14.28 3.78
C ARG A 116 -14.53 12.86 3.90
N ILE A 117 -15.31 12.40 2.92
CA ILE A 117 -15.89 11.05 2.90
C ILE A 117 -14.77 10.01 2.77
N LYS A 118 -13.78 10.26 1.92
CA LYS A 118 -12.63 9.38 1.72
C LYS A 118 -11.82 9.20 3.01
N ILE A 119 -11.47 10.30 3.67
CA ILE A 119 -10.73 10.27 4.95
C ILE A 119 -11.57 9.64 6.06
N ALA A 120 -12.87 9.94 6.15
CA ALA A 120 -13.75 9.34 7.15
C ALA A 120 -13.87 7.81 6.96
N GLY A 121 -13.99 7.33 5.71
CA GLY A 121 -14.01 5.90 5.40
C GLY A 121 -12.67 5.22 5.76
N GLN A 122 -11.55 5.79 5.36
CA GLN A 122 -10.21 5.31 5.73
C GLN A 122 -10.03 5.28 7.26
N GLY A 123 -10.48 6.34 7.95
CA GLY A 123 -10.40 6.44 9.41
C GLY A 123 -11.23 5.38 10.12
N ALA A 124 -12.46 5.11 9.65
CA ALA A 124 -13.30 4.04 10.18
C ALA A 124 -12.65 2.67 9.99
N ILE A 125 -12.08 2.39 8.81
CA ILE A 125 -11.36 1.15 8.52
C ILE A 125 -10.11 1.04 9.42
N ALA A 126 -9.35 2.12 9.59
CA ALA A 126 -8.15 2.15 10.43
C ALA A 126 -8.46 1.87 11.90
N LEU A 127 -9.51 2.47 12.45
CA LEU A 127 -9.94 2.24 13.84
C LEU A 127 -10.44 0.81 14.04
N LEU A 128 -11.26 0.30 13.11
CA LEU A 128 -11.73 -1.07 13.16
C LEU A 128 -10.57 -2.07 13.07
N PHE A 129 -9.65 -1.85 12.12
CA PHE A 129 -8.44 -2.67 11.99
C PHE A 129 -7.62 -2.65 13.29
N GLY A 130 -7.35 -1.48 13.86
CA GLY A 130 -6.58 -1.34 15.11
C GLY A 130 -7.23 -2.05 16.29
N LEU A 131 -8.55 -1.91 16.47
CA LEU A 131 -9.31 -2.61 17.50
C LEU A 131 -9.25 -4.13 17.31
N LEU A 132 -9.42 -4.62 16.08
CA LEU A 132 -9.34 -6.04 15.79
C LEU A 132 -7.90 -6.56 15.91
N ALA A 133 -6.89 -5.78 15.53
CA ALA A 133 -5.48 -6.15 15.67
C ALA A 133 -5.13 -6.38 17.14
N VAL A 134 -5.57 -5.51 18.06
CA VAL A 134 -5.29 -5.64 19.48
C VAL A 134 -6.14 -6.76 20.11
N ASN A 135 -7.45 -6.78 19.87
CA ASN A 135 -8.37 -7.66 20.61
C ASN A 135 -8.48 -9.07 20.03
N TRP A 136 -8.36 -9.23 18.73
CA TRP A 136 -8.47 -10.51 18.05
C TRP A 136 -7.13 -11.04 17.54
N GLY A 137 -6.30 -10.13 17.00
CA GLY A 137 -4.95 -10.44 16.50
C GLY A 137 -3.89 -10.54 17.60
N HIS A 138 -4.19 -10.04 18.82
CA HIS A 138 -3.28 -9.97 19.96
C HIS A 138 -1.98 -9.20 19.65
N VAL A 139 -2.07 -8.20 18.77
CA VAL A 139 -0.96 -7.30 18.49
C VAL A 139 -0.72 -6.41 19.72
N SER A 140 0.53 -6.40 20.21
CA SER A 140 0.92 -5.57 21.34
C SER A 140 0.81 -4.08 21.03
N SER A 141 0.46 -3.26 22.02
CA SER A 141 0.49 -1.80 21.94
C SER A 141 1.89 -1.19 22.11
N GLU A 142 2.89 -2.00 22.38
CA GLU A 142 4.27 -1.57 22.41
C GLU A 142 4.81 -1.32 21.00
N VAL A 143 5.59 -0.28 20.82
CA VAL A 143 6.25 0.08 19.56
C VAL A 143 7.75 -0.07 19.73
N LEU A 144 8.37 -0.90 18.91
CA LEU A 144 9.81 -1.16 18.97
C LEU A 144 10.60 0.00 18.38
N ILE A 145 11.61 0.48 19.12
CA ILE A 145 12.59 1.43 18.58
C ILE A 145 13.69 0.62 17.89
N PRO A 146 13.85 0.78 16.56
CA PRO A 146 14.82 -0.01 15.80
C PRO A 146 16.23 0.08 16.41
N MET A 147 16.95 -1.06 16.46
CA MET A 147 18.33 -1.21 16.91
C MET A 147 18.60 -0.96 18.41
N THR A 148 17.66 -0.52 19.20
CA THR A 148 17.91 -0.17 20.62
C THR A 148 17.52 -1.28 21.59
N GLY A 149 16.66 -2.23 21.18
CA GLY A 149 16.05 -3.20 22.08
C GLY A 149 15.03 -2.59 23.06
N VAL A 150 14.71 -1.29 22.91
CA VAL A 150 13.74 -0.56 23.74
C VAL A 150 12.40 -0.54 23.04
N SER A 151 11.32 -0.74 23.79
CA SER A 151 9.95 -0.53 23.33
C SER A 151 9.33 0.70 24.01
N LEU A 152 8.48 1.41 23.26
CA LEU A 152 7.61 2.46 23.77
C LEU A 152 6.23 1.86 24.02
N ASP A 153 5.79 1.85 25.25
CA ASP A 153 4.44 1.40 25.59
C ASP A 153 3.41 2.50 25.27
N LEU A 154 2.68 2.34 24.17
CA LEU A 154 1.54 3.18 23.82
C LEU A 154 0.22 2.69 24.42
N GLY A 155 0.26 1.65 25.26
CA GLY A 155 -0.87 1.17 26.05
C GLY A 155 -1.07 1.91 27.38
N VAL A 156 -0.25 2.91 27.71
CA VAL A 156 -0.35 3.70 28.98
C VAL A 156 -1.76 4.27 29.19
N TYR A 157 -2.42 4.72 28.12
CA TYR A 157 -3.83 5.18 28.16
C TYR A 157 -4.73 4.12 27.54
N THR A 158 -5.03 3.08 28.31
CA THR A 158 -5.92 1.99 27.89
C THR A 158 -7.22 2.01 28.66
N SER A 159 -8.34 1.99 27.96
CA SER A 159 -9.68 1.75 28.52
C SER A 159 -10.10 0.32 28.27
N ILE A 160 -10.74 -0.30 29.25
CA ILE A 160 -11.30 -1.65 29.10
C ILE A 160 -12.81 -1.55 29.25
N PHE A 161 -13.52 -1.91 28.20
CA PHE A 161 -14.98 -1.93 28.16
C PHE A 161 -15.48 -3.38 28.32
N GLN A 162 -16.23 -3.66 29.37
CA GLN A 162 -16.85 -4.95 29.58
C GLN A 162 -18.15 -5.06 28.75
N LEU A 163 -18.22 -6.07 27.90
CA LEU A 163 -19.42 -6.39 27.12
C LEU A 163 -19.84 -7.84 27.40
N GLY A 164 -20.61 -8.04 28.45
CA GLY A 164 -20.92 -9.37 28.95
C GLY A 164 -19.66 -10.10 29.44
N SER A 165 -19.36 -11.26 28.86
CA SER A 165 -18.16 -12.05 29.14
C SER A 165 -16.91 -11.58 28.40
N TYR A 166 -17.03 -10.63 27.49
CA TYR A 166 -15.92 -10.12 26.66
C TYR A 166 -15.40 -8.79 27.19
N ALA A 167 -14.10 -8.61 27.22
CA ALA A 167 -13.44 -7.33 27.51
C ALA A 167 -12.85 -6.77 26.22
N ILE A 168 -13.24 -5.54 25.86
CA ILE A 168 -12.67 -4.82 24.72
C ILE A 168 -11.60 -3.87 25.25
N VAL A 169 -10.36 -4.11 24.83
CA VAL A 169 -9.19 -3.31 25.19
C VAL A 169 -8.99 -2.21 24.13
N VAL A 170 -8.92 -0.96 24.58
CA VAL A 170 -8.81 0.23 23.73
C VAL A 170 -7.58 1.04 24.14
N PRO A 171 -6.38 0.75 23.58
CA PRO A 171 -5.17 1.52 23.83
C PRO A 171 -5.16 2.78 22.93
N TRP A 172 -5.63 3.90 23.47
CA TRP A 172 -5.94 5.10 22.68
C TRP A 172 -4.76 5.66 21.89
N LEU A 173 -3.55 5.70 22.50
CA LEU A 173 -2.37 6.20 21.81
C LEU A 173 -1.93 5.29 20.68
N TYR A 174 -1.99 3.97 20.89
CA TYR A 174 -1.67 2.99 19.84
C TYR A 174 -2.67 3.04 18.69
N LEU A 175 -3.96 3.16 19.00
CA LEU A 175 -5.00 3.35 17.98
C LEU A 175 -4.79 4.66 17.20
N GLY A 176 -4.33 5.72 17.87
CA GLY A 176 -3.94 6.97 17.21
C GLY A 176 -2.78 6.78 16.23
N LEU A 177 -1.76 5.97 16.60
CA LEU A 177 -0.66 5.61 15.70
C LEU A 177 -1.16 4.78 14.51
N VAL A 178 -1.96 3.74 14.76
CA VAL A 178 -2.56 2.90 13.70
C VAL A 178 -3.38 3.75 12.73
N PHE A 179 -4.21 4.63 13.26
CA PHE A 179 -5.01 5.57 12.46
C PHE A 179 -4.13 6.46 11.58
N LEU A 180 -3.08 7.06 12.16
CA LEU A 180 -2.14 7.90 11.42
C LEU A 180 -1.42 7.11 10.32
N MET A 181 -0.91 5.92 10.64
CA MET A 181 -0.21 5.06 9.69
C MET A 181 -1.10 4.65 8.52
N MET A 182 -2.31 4.16 8.82
CA MET A 182 -3.24 3.72 7.78
C MET A 182 -3.65 4.87 6.85
N ILE A 183 -4.03 6.02 7.39
CA ILE A 183 -4.43 7.18 6.58
C ILE A 183 -3.23 7.72 5.79
N SER A 184 -2.08 7.91 6.42
CA SER A 184 -0.92 8.46 5.72
C SER A 184 -0.45 7.52 4.61
N THR A 185 -0.32 6.22 4.88
CA THR A 185 0.18 5.26 3.89
C THR A 185 -0.78 5.09 2.72
N THR A 186 -2.08 4.92 2.97
CA THR A 186 -3.08 4.80 1.90
C THR A 186 -3.07 6.03 0.98
N ASN A 187 -3.02 7.23 1.56
CA ASN A 187 -3.02 8.45 0.75
C ASN A 187 -1.68 8.70 0.06
N THR A 188 -0.53 8.39 0.69
CA THR A 188 0.78 8.60 0.05
C THR A 188 1.06 7.58 -1.06
N VAL A 189 0.59 6.34 -0.93
CA VAL A 189 0.60 5.37 -2.02
C VAL A 189 -0.29 5.84 -3.18
N ASN A 190 -1.49 6.34 -2.88
CA ASN A 190 -2.38 6.92 -3.89
C ASN A 190 -1.77 8.16 -4.57
N LEU A 191 -1.09 9.04 -3.82
CA LEU A 191 -0.31 10.14 -4.39
C LEU A 191 0.86 9.67 -5.28
N SER A 192 1.41 8.49 -5.03
CA SER A 192 2.49 7.91 -5.82
C SER A 192 2.00 7.28 -7.13
N ASP A 193 0.70 7.06 -7.28
CA ASP A 193 0.06 6.53 -8.51
C ASP A 193 -0.19 7.65 -9.55
N GLY A 194 0.78 8.57 -9.69
CA GLY A 194 0.71 9.68 -10.63
C GLY A 194 1.45 9.45 -11.95
N LEU A 195 2.37 8.49 -11.99
CA LEU A 195 3.18 8.13 -13.17
C LEU A 195 3.06 6.64 -13.48
N ASP A 196 3.15 6.31 -14.77
CA ASP A 196 3.10 4.93 -15.25
C ASP A 196 4.18 4.08 -14.57
N GLY A 197 3.79 2.97 -13.95
CA GLY A 197 4.70 2.04 -13.28
C GLY A 197 5.25 2.50 -11.92
N LEU A 198 5.07 3.76 -11.53
CA LEU A 198 5.71 4.28 -10.31
C LEU A 198 5.16 3.61 -9.05
N ALA A 199 3.86 3.64 -8.84
CA ALA A 199 3.23 3.04 -7.65
C ALA A 199 3.43 1.53 -7.61
N ALA A 200 3.14 0.82 -8.70
CA ALA A 200 3.26 -0.63 -8.74
C ALA A 200 4.68 -1.12 -8.45
N GLY A 201 5.70 -0.46 -9.02
CA GLY A 201 7.10 -0.84 -8.78
C GLY A 201 7.57 -0.54 -7.36
N THR A 202 7.21 0.62 -6.81
CA THR A 202 7.57 0.96 -5.41
C THR A 202 6.86 0.05 -4.41
N ILE A 203 5.58 -0.29 -4.65
CA ILE A 203 4.82 -1.25 -3.84
C ILE A 203 5.48 -2.62 -3.89
N THR A 204 5.85 -3.11 -5.09
CA THR A 204 6.53 -4.40 -5.25
C THR A 204 7.76 -4.50 -4.36
N ILE A 205 8.63 -3.49 -4.39
CA ILE A 205 9.89 -3.47 -3.62
C ILE A 205 9.61 -3.52 -2.11
N VAL A 206 8.67 -2.71 -1.63
CA VAL A 206 8.35 -2.64 -0.19
C VAL A 206 7.63 -3.91 0.26
N MET A 207 6.72 -4.47 -0.56
CA MET A 207 6.04 -5.75 -0.25
C MET A 207 7.03 -6.92 -0.17
N LEU A 208 8.06 -6.96 -1.03
CA LEU A 208 9.11 -8.00 -0.95
C LEU A 208 9.92 -7.87 0.34
N ALA A 209 10.25 -6.65 0.80
CA ALA A 209 10.89 -6.46 2.08
C ALA A 209 10.01 -6.97 3.24
N TYR A 210 8.71 -6.70 3.21
CA TYR A 210 7.77 -7.21 4.21
C TYR A 210 7.54 -8.71 4.12
N ALA A 211 7.56 -9.30 2.92
CA ALA A 211 7.55 -10.75 2.78
C ALA A 211 8.75 -11.40 3.49
N GLY A 212 9.94 -10.80 3.34
CA GLY A 212 11.14 -11.26 4.03
C GLY A 212 11.08 -11.08 5.56
N ILE A 213 10.57 -9.93 6.05
CA ILE A 213 10.39 -9.68 7.49
C ILE A 213 9.40 -10.68 8.10
N ALA A 214 8.23 -10.85 7.48
CA ALA A 214 7.20 -11.77 7.95
C ALA A 214 7.71 -13.22 7.92
N PHE A 215 8.44 -13.60 6.87
CA PHE A 215 9.07 -14.92 6.78
C PHE A 215 10.06 -15.15 7.93
N ARG A 216 10.86 -14.13 8.28
CA ARG A 216 11.82 -14.23 9.41
C ARG A 216 11.13 -14.34 10.77
N GLN A 217 9.89 -13.84 10.89
CA GLN A 217 9.05 -13.94 12.10
C GLN A 217 8.23 -15.24 12.16
N ASP A 218 8.45 -16.17 11.24
CA ASP A 218 7.66 -17.41 11.09
C ASP A 218 6.17 -17.16 10.79
N HIS A 219 5.83 -15.95 10.34
CA HIS A 219 4.48 -15.57 9.89
C HIS A 219 4.30 -15.86 8.40
N LEU A 220 4.28 -17.15 8.04
CA LEU A 220 4.25 -17.62 6.64
C LEU A 220 3.03 -17.11 5.85
N ASP A 221 1.86 -17.04 6.47
CA ASP A 221 0.65 -16.51 5.85
C ASP A 221 0.76 -15.04 5.47
N ILE A 222 1.43 -14.25 6.33
CA ILE A 222 1.68 -12.83 6.09
C ILE A 222 2.73 -12.67 4.99
N ALA A 223 3.78 -13.51 5.03
CA ALA A 223 4.80 -13.54 3.99
C ALA A 223 4.20 -13.89 2.63
N LEU A 224 3.30 -14.89 2.57
CA LEU A 224 2.57 -15.27 1.35
C LEU A 224 1.69 -14.11 0.84
N LEU A 225 0.96 -13.43 1.73
CA LEU A 225 0.11 -12.30 1.34
C LEU A 225 0.93 -11.15 0.74
N ALA A 226 2.04 -10.79 1.39
CA ALA A 226 2.95 -9.74 0.90
C ALA A 226 3.61 -10.16 -0.43
N ALA A 227 4.03 -11.42 -0.55
CA ALA A 227 4.61 -11.99 -1.77
C ALA A 227 3.61 -12.02 -2.93
N ALA A 228 2.36 -12.44 -2.68
CA ALA A 228 1.30 -12.42 -3.67
C ALA A 228 0.99 -10.99 -4.15
N ALA A 229 0.97 -10.01 -3.23
CA ALA A 229 0.78 -8.60 -3.57
C ALA A 229 1.95 -8.08 -4.43
N ALA A 230 3.19 -8.40 -4.08
CA ALA A 230 4.36 -8.08 -4.91
C ALA A 230 4.26 -8.70 -6.31
N GLY A 231 3.94 -9.99 -6.40
CA GLY A 231 3.78 -10.70 -7.66
C GLY A 231 2.66 -10.11 -8.52
N ALA A 232 1.51 -9.80 -7.93
CA ALA A 232 0.40 -9.17 -8.63
C ALA A 232 0.78 -7.79 -9.19
N CYS A 233 1.54 -6.98 -8.43
CA CYS A 233 2.07 -5.70 -8.91
C CYS A 233 3.08 -5.89 -10.04
N VAL A 234 3.96 -6.90 -9.99
CA VAL A 234 4.88 -7.24 -11.10
C VAL A 234 4.11 -7.62 -12.36
N GLY A 235 3.09 -8.49 -12.23
CA GLY A 235 2.24 -8.86 -13.36
C GLY A 235 1.43 -7.69 -13.93
N PHE A 236 1.00 -6.77 -13.06
CA PHE A 236 0.35 -5.52 -13.47
C PHE A 236 1.31 -4.58 -14.21
N LEU A 237 2.58 -4.48 -13.79
CA LEU A 237 3.60 -3.67 -14.44
C LEU A 237 3.81 -4.03 -15.91
N TRP A 238 3.52 -5.26 -16.32
CA TRP A 238 3.57 -5.66 -17.73
C TRP A 238 2.69 -4.78 -18.63
N TYR A 239 1.58 -4.28 -18.08
CA TYR A 239 0.61 -3.44 -18.80
C TYR A 239 0.60 -1.99 -18.30
N ASN A 240 1.18 -1.71 -17.14
CA ASN A 240 1.23 -0.37 -16.55
C ASN A 240 2.58 0.34 -16.77
N SER A 241 3.60 -0.35 -17.34
CA SER A 241 4.84 0.29 -17.74
C SER A 241 4.60 1.34 -18.85
N HIS A 242 5.41 2.40 -18.84
CA HIS A 242 5.21 3.52 -19.76
C HIS A 242 5.47 3.14 -21.24
N PRO A 243 4.56 3.44 -22.20
CA PRO A 243 3.21 4.02 -21.99
C PRO A 243 2.19 2.99 -21.49
N ALA A 244 1.42 3.34 -20.46
CA ALA A 244 0.52 2.41 -19.79
C ALA A 244 -0.72 2.06 -20.62
N ASP A 245 -1.05 0.76 -20.66
CA ASP A 245 -2.31 0.23 -21.22
C ASP A 245 -3.48 0.32 -20.24
N ILE A 246 -3.18 0.41 -18.93
CA ILE A 246 -4.14 0.46 -17.83
C ILE A 246 -3.55 1.15 -16.59
N PHE A 247 -4.36 1.91 -15.87
CA PHE A 247 -4.02 2.52 -14.59
C PHE A 247 -4.53 1.72 -13.40
N MET A 248 -3.80 1.81 -12.27
CA MET A 248 -4.14 1.12 -11.04
C MET A 248 -5.46 1.63 -10.46
N GLY A 249 -5.62 2.94 -10.36
CA GLY A 249 -6.75 3.62 -9.75
C GLY A 249 -6.73 3.62 -8.23
N ASP A 250 -7.72 4.31 -7.65
CA ASP A 250 -7.84 4.43 -6.19
C ASP A 250 -8.12 3.08 -5.52
N THR A 251 -8.78 2.15 -6.23
CA THR A 251 -9.00 0.77 -5.77
C THR A 251 -7.69 0.09 -5.38
N GLY A 252 -6.70 0.11 -6.29
CA GLY A 252 -5.42 -0.55 -6.04
C GLY A 252 -4.54 0.22 -5.06
N SER A 253 -4.39 1.52 -5.27
CA SER A 253 -3.48 2.33 -4.48
C SER A 253 -3.90 2.45 -3.01
N LEU A 254 -5.20 2.61 -2.71
CA LEU A 254 -5.69 2.60 -1.32
C LEU A 254 -5.63 1.22 -0.69
N GLY A 255 -6.02 0.17 -1.43
CA GLY A 255 -5.98 -1.21 -0.92
C GLY A 255 -4.57 -1.66 -0.60
N LEU A 256 -3.63 -1.50 -1.53
CA LEU A 256 -2.23 -1.89 -1.33
C LEU A 256 -1.53 -1.00 -0.29
N GLY A 257 -1.86 0.30 -0.24
CA GLY A 257 -1.40 1.20 0.82
C GLY A 257 -1.85 0.74 2.21
N ALA A 258 -3.10 0.31 2.36
CA ALA A 258 -3.60 -0.29 3.61
C ALA A 258 -2.87 -1.59 3.94
N GLY A 259 -2.59 -2.42 2.93
CA GLY A 259 -1.78 -3.63 3.09
C GLY A 259 -0.40 -3.33 3.67
N LEU A 260 0.31 -2.33 3.13
CA LEU A 260 1.63 -1.92 3.63
C LEU A 260 1.57 -1.45 5.09
N ALA A 261 0.58 -0.61 5.44
CA ALA A 261 0.39 -0.16 6.82
C ALA A 261 0.06 -1.33 7.75
N ALA A 262 -0.84 -2.23 7.33
CA ALA A 262 -1.21 -3.41 8.11
C ALA A 262 -0.01 -4.33 8.35
N LEU A 263 0.82 -4.57 7.33
CA LEU A 263 2.05 -5.35 7.46
C LEU A 263 3.02 -4.73 8.47
N ALA A 264 3.23 -3.40 8.41
CA ALA A 264 4.11 -2.71 9.35
C ALA A 264 3.63 -2.82 10.80
N ILE A 265 2.32 -2.70 11.02
CA ILE A 265 1.68 -2.81 12.35
C ILE A 265 1.77 -4.24 12.88
N ILE A 266 1.43 -5.23 12.06
CA ILE A 266 1.41 -6.65 12.44
C ILE A 266 2.83 -7.17 12.72
N THR A 267 3.83 -6.76 11.94
CA THR A 267 5.23 -7.17 12.12
C THR A 267 5.99 -6.34 13.15
N LYS A 268 5.30 -5.42 13.84
CA LYS A 268 5.90 -4.53 14.86
C LYS A 268 7.08 -3.71 14.35
N THR A 269 6.93 -3.20 13.13
CA THR A 269 7.94 -2.40 12.43
C THR A 269 7.44 -0.98 12.14
N GLU A 270 6.55 -0.45 12.97
CA GLU A 270 5.87 0.83 12.77
C GLU A 270 6.86 1.97 12.54
N LEU A 271 7.88 2.10 13.40
CA LEU A 271 8.90 3.13 13.24
C LEU A 271 9.86 2.82 12.08
N LEU A 272 10.17 1.56 11.87
CA LEU A 272 11.03 1.13 10.78
C LEU A 272 10.39 1.35 9.41
N PHE A 273 9.05 1.38 9.35
CA PHE A 273 8.29 1.69 8.13
C PHE A 273 8.64 3.08 7.58
N VAL A 274 9.01 4.03 8.42
CA VAL A 274 9.49 5.36 7.98
C VAL A 274 10.69 5.24 7.03
N LEU A 275 11.50 4.19 7.21
CA LEU A 275 12.63 3.89 6.33
C LEU A 275 12.23 2.92 5.21
N ILE A 276 11.62 1.77 5.53
CA ILE A 276 11.23 0.74 4.53
C ILE A 276 10.27 1.33 3.49
N GLY A 277 9.26 2.09 3.94
CA GLY A 277 8.30 2.81 3.11
C GLY A 277 8.70 4.27 2.85
N GLY A 278 9.99 4.61 3.00
CA GLY A 278 10.49 5.99 3.00
C GLY A 278 10.14 6.78 1.75
N ILE A 279 9.98 6.12 0.61
CA ILE A 279 9.53 6.79 -0.62
C ILE A 279 8.14 7.42 -0.44
N TYR A 280 7.22 6.75 0.27
CA TYR A 280 5.88 7.27 0.54
C TYR A 280 5.93 8.42 1.55
N VAL A 281 6.83 8.33 2.54
CA VAL A 281 7.10 9.43 3.48
C VAL A 281 7.59 10.66 2.73
N ILE A 282 8.55 10.52 1.82
CA ILE A 282 9.06 11.61 0.97
C ILE A 282 7.95 12.22 0.12
N GLN A 283 7.12 11.39 -0.51
CA GLN A 283 5.98 11.84 -1.32
C GLN A 283 4.99 12.66 -0.48
N GLY A 284 4.56 12.13 0.67
CA GLY A 284 3.63 12.81 1.57
C GLY A 284 4.20 14.11 2.14
N LEU A 285 5.44 14.08 2.64
CA LEU A 285 6.11 15.26 3.17
C LEU A 285 6.26 16.35 2.11
N SER A 286 6.54 16.00 0.86
CA SER A 286 6.63 16.97 -0.22
C SER A 286 5.34 17.77 -0.42
N VAL A 287 4.18 17.09 -0.29
CA VAL A 287 2.86 17.76 -0.38
C VAL A 287 2.60 18.61 0.85
N ILE A 288 2.84 18.08 2.05
CA ILE A 288 2.63 18.80 3.31
C ILE A 288 3.47 20.07 3.34
N LEU A 289 4.77 19.97 3.03
CA LEU A 289 5.69 21.13 3.00
C LEU A 289 5.30 22.14 1.93
N GLN A 290 4.89 21.68 0.74
CA GLN A 290 4.42 22.57 -0.33
C GLN A 290 3.19 23.36 0.11
N VAL A 291 2.18 22.68 0.67
CA VAL A 291 0.93 23.30 1.10
C VAL A 291 1.18 24.26 2.28
N ALA A 292 1.99 23.84 3.25
CA ALA A 292 2.34 24.66 4.41
C ALA A 292 3.08 25.94 3.97
N SER A 293 4.11 25.81 3.15
CA SER A 293 4.86 26.96 2.63
C SER A 293 3.97 27.93 1.86
N TYR A 294 3.14 27.41 0.95
CA TYR A 294 2.26 28.26 0.15
C TYR A 294 1.24 29.01 1.01
N LYS A 295 0.64 28.34 2.02
CA LYS A 295 -0.30 28.96 2.94
C LYS A 295 0.34 30.01 3.86
N LEU A 296 1.59 29.78 4.30
CA LEU A 296 2.27 30.65 5.25
C LEU A 296 3.01 31.80 4.58
N THR A 297 3.59 31.58 3.39
CA THR A 297 4.51 32.54 2.75
C THR A 297 4.08 32.97 1.35
N GLY A 298 3.05 32.36 0.75
CA GLY A 298 2.65 32.57 -0.65
C GLY A 298 3.64 31.97 -1.67
N LYS A 299 4.73 31.29 -1.22
CA LYS A 299 5.78 30.77 -2.09
C LYS A 299 5.75 29.23 -2.16
N ARG A 300 6.05 28.70 -3.34
CA ARG A 300 6.22 27.26 -3.56
C ARG A 300 7.66 26.83 -3.26
N ILE A 301 7.85 25.72 -2.54
CA ILE A 301 9.16 25.08 -2.34
C ILE A 301 9.53 24.26 -3.58
N PHE A 302 8.60 23.43 -4.05
CA PHE A 302 8.76 22.61 -5.24
C PHE A 302 8.03 23.25 -6.42
N LYS A 303 8.48 22.98 -7.65
CA LYS A 303 7.75 23.42 -8.87
C LYS A 303 6.33 22.85 -8.89
N MET A 304 6.19 21.57 -8.47
CA MET A 304 4.92 20.89 -8.28
C MET A 304 5.08 19.82 -7.17
N ALA A 305 4.00 19.49 -6.48
CA ALA A 305 3.92 18.39 -5.54
C ALA A 305 2.79 17.44 -5.96
N PRO A 306 2.92 16.13 -5.73
CA PRO A 306 4.01 15.40 -5.08
C PRO A 306 5.36 15.50 -5.80
N ILE A 307 6.46 15.13 -5.12
CA ILE A 307 7.84 15.41 -5.56
C ILE A 307 8.22 14.77 -6.92
N HIS A 308 7.57 13.70 -7.34
CA HIS A 308 7.81 13.12 -8.67
C HIS A 308 7.47 14.11 -9.79
N HIS A 309 6.39 14.88 -9.66
CA HIS A 309 6.04 15.94 -10.61
C HIS A 309 7.03 17.09 -10.60
N HIS A 310 7.70 17.36 -9.47
CA HIS A 310 8.78 18.35 -9.44
C HIS A 310 9.90 17.97 -10.42
N PHE A 311 10.29 16.71 -10.48
CA PHE A 311 11.33 16.22 -11.39
C PHE A 311 10.87 16.23 -12.86
N GLU A 312 9.60 15.93 -13.15
CA GLU A 312 9.03 16.11 -14.49
C GLU A 312 9.11 17.58 -14.92
N MET A 313 8.75 18.52 -14.04
CA MET A 313 8.83 19.97 -14.30
C MET A 313 10.28 20.49 -14.40
N LEU A 314 11.26 19.67 -14.00
CA LEU A 314 12.70 19.90 -14.26
C LEU A 314 13.17 19.31 -15.61
N GLY A 315 12.26 18.68 -16.37
CA GLY A 315 12.56 18.10 -17.69
C GLY A 315 13.05 16.65 -17.65
N TRP A 316 12.85 15.92 -16.55
CA TRP A 316 13.11 14.49 -16.55
C TRP A 316 11.98 13.75 -17.26
N SER A 317 12.31 12.73 -18.06
CA SER A 317 11.31 11.85 -18.64
C SER A 317 10.61 11.03 -17.56
N GLU A 318 9.35 10.66 -17.76
CA GLU A 318 8.56 9.84 -16.85
C GLU A 318 9.28 8.55 -16.46
N THR A 319 9.83 7.83 -17.46
CA THR A 319 10.62 6.61 -17.24
C THR A 319 11.85 6.86 -16.35
N LYS A 320 12.54 8.00 -16.54
CA LYS A 320 13.69 8.36 -15.71
C LYS A 320 13.31 8.63 -14.27
N VAL A 321 12.18 9.31 -14.02
CA VAL A 321 11.63 9.52 -12.68
C VAL A 321 11.28 8.17 -12.06
N MET A 322 10.49 7.35 -12.75
CA MET A 322 10.04 6.03 -12.30
C MET A 322 11.21 5.15 -11.85
N VAL A 323 12.21 4.93 -12.74
CA VAL A 323 13.36 4.07 -12.44
C VAL A 323 14.16 4.59 -11.24
N ARG A 324 14.41 5.91 -11.16
CA ARG A 324 15.14 6.49 -10.03
C ARG A 324 14.40 6.35 -8.71
N PHE A 325 13.09 6.49 -8.72
CA PHE A 325 12.26 6.27 -7.54
C PHE A 325 12.27 4.80 -7.11
N TRP A 326 12.27 3.84 -8.06
CA TRP A 326 12.46 2.42 -7.74
C TRP A 326 13.82 2.16 -7.09
N VAL A 327 14.90 2.76 -7.63
CA VAL A 327 16.24 2.64 -7.04
C VAL A 327 16.27 3.20 -5.62
N VAL A 328 15.72 4.41 -5.40
CA VAL A 328 15.64 5.02 -4.06
C VAL A 328 14.80 4.14 -3.13
N THR A 329 13.66 3.62 -3.59
CA THR A 329 12.82 2.69 -2.82
C THR A 329 13.60 1.43 -2.44
N GLY A 330 14.35 0.86 -3.38
CA GLY A 330 15.20 -0.33 -3.14
C GLY A 330 16.29 -0.07 -2.09
N ILE A 331 16.93 1.09 -2.14
CA ILE A 331 17.94 1.49 -1.15
C ILE A 331 17.29 1.64 0.24
N LEU A 332 16.17 2.37 0.32
CA LEU A 332 15.48 2.62 1.60
C LEU A 332 14.90 1.33 2.20
N ALA A 333 14.20 0.53 1.38
CA ALA A 333 13.63 -0.74 1.82
C ALA A 333 14.72 -1.74 2.20
N GLY A 334 15.80 -1.82 1.42
CA GLY A 334 16.96 -2.68 1.72
C GLY A 334 17.68 -2.26 2.99
N ALA A 335 17.88 -0.96 3.21
CA ALA A 335 18.47 -0.44 4.45
C ALA A 335 17.57 -0.76 5.65
N GLY A 336 16.26 -0.52 5.55
CA GLY A 336 15.32 -0.85 6.62
C GLY A 336 15.27 -2.36 6.91
N PHE A 337 15.28 -3.19 5.87
CA PHE A 337 15.36 -4.64 6.01
C PHE A 337 16.67 -5.08 6.72
N ALA A 338 17.81 -4.51 6.33
CA ALA A 338 19.08 -4.80 6.99
C ALA A 338 19.08 -4.39 8.46
N LEU A 339 18.53 -3.21 8.78
CA LEU A 339 18.41 -2.75 10.18
C LEU A 339 17.50 -3.66 11.00
N TYR A 340 16.41 -4.18 10.43
CA TYR A 340 15.56 -5.17 11.07
C TYR A 340 16.37 -6.41 11.48
N PHE A 341 17.17 -6.96 10.57
CA PHE A 341 18.00 -8.14 10.86
C PHE A 341 19.06 -7.88 11.93
N VAL A 342 19.74 -6.74 11.89
CA VAL A 342 20.73 -6.38 12.92
C VAL A 342 20.08 -6.27 14.30
N GLY A 343 18.87 -5.72 14.37
CA GLY A 343 18.09 -5.61 15.62
C GLY A 343 17.71 -6.98 16.21
N THR A 344 17.31 -7.93 15.35
CA THR A 344 16.88 -9.27 15.79
C THR A 344 18.03 -10.22 16.15
N VAL A 345 19.25 -9.97 15.70
CA VAL A 345 20.46 -10.79 16.05
C VAL A 345 21.05 -10.39 17.39
N ARG A 346 20.80 -9.16 17.86
CA ARG A 346 21.33 -8.63 19.12
C ARG A 346 20.42 -8.80 20.34
N GLY A 347 19.21 -9.25 20.17
CA GLY A 347 18.25 -9.59 21.21
C GLY A 347 18.07 -11.10 21.34
#